data_99158c89e15676ff29e83557555e1f74
#
_entry.id   99158c89e15676ff29e83557555e1f74
#
_cell.length_a   1.000
_cell.length_b   1.000
_cell.length_c   1.000
_cell.angle_alpha   90.00
_cell.angle_beta   90.00
_cell.angle_gamma   90.00
#
_symmetry.space_group_name_H-M   'P 1'
#
loop_
_entity.id
_entity.type
_entity.pdbx_description
1 polymer ?
#
loop_
_entity_poly.entity_id
_entity_poly.type
_entity_poly.pdbx_seq_one_letter_code
_entity_poly.pdbx_strand_id
1 'polypeptide(L)'
;MPRARLGTAEGKTTEWKSTALRAYQRRTKQAGSLIAGAYLAGPNTRRVRRALAAVFGGAVSKDTVSRVWRKVKADWDTWNARSLAAEPIVRLILDGTVVRVRLDRKATSIVLLVVLGVRQDGQKVLLAVKNMGGETSQAWRAVLDDLVKRGLRQPEFLIVDGGTGLEQALAALWGDVPTQRCTVHKHRNLLAHAPQRLHDEVSADDNDMIYAASPAEIEQRRRAFLRKWRLKCKAVSDSLEEAGDRLFTFTRLPPSQWKSARTTNAIERLHEEFKRRVKTQTVLPSAETAAMVFWALLASGQITMRKVDGWQSLTQKLADNPIDLAA
;
A
#
# COMPACT_ATOMS: atom_id res chain seq x y z
N MET A 1 37.85 -19.80 -14.80
CA MET A 1 38.17 -19.04 -16.03
C MET A 1 39.65 -18.72 -16.01
N PRO A 2 40.41 -18.95 -17.07
CA PRO A 2 41.80 -18.50 -17.17
C PRO A 2 41.80 -16.97 -17.11
N ARG A 3 42.70 -16.41 -16.33
CA ARG A 3 42.86 -14.95 -16.21
C ARG A 3 43.78 -14.48 -17.34
N ALA A 4 43.35 -13.46 -18.07
CA ALA A 4 44.19 -12.87 -19.10
C ALA A 4 45.42 -12.23 -18.45
N ARG A 5 46.60 -12.52 -19.03
CA ARG A 5 47.86 -11.89 -18.63
C ARG A 5 48.28 -10.91 -19.70
N LEU A 6 48.57 -9.69 -19.27
CA LEU A 6 49.09 -8.64 -20.15
C LEU A 6 50.61 -8.56 -19.97
N GLY A 7 51.34 -8.68 -21.07
CA GLY A 7 52.76 -8.37 -21.09
C GLY A 7 52.98 -6.86 -21.07
N THR A 8 53.79 -6.35 -20.16
CA THR A 8 54.24 -4.95 -20.18
C THR A 8 55.43 -4.79 -21.10
N ALA A 9 55.68 -3.58 -21.59
CA ALA A 9 56.81 -3.25 -22.44
C ALA A 9 58.18 -3.61 -21.82
N GLU A 10 58.22 -3.80 -20.49
CA GLU A 10 59.39 -4.17 -19.71
C GLU A 10 59.52 -5.69 -19.50
N GLY A 11 58.75 -6.54 -20.23
CA GLY A 11 58.79 -7.99 -20.14
C GLY A 11 58.13 -8.60 -18.89
N LYS A 12 57.47 -7.77 -18.02
CA LYS A 12 56.72 -8.27 -16.87
C LYS A 12 55.29 -8.62 -17.28
N THR A 13 54.77 -9.71 -16.76
CA THR A 13 53.36 -10.10 -16.96
C THR A 13 52.51 -9.63 -15.79
N THR A 14 51.50 -8.83 -16.07
CA THR A 14 50.47 -8.41 -15.09
C THR A 14 49.14 -9.08 -15.41
N GLU A 15 48.40 -9.45 -14.36
CA GLU A 15 47.05 -9.99 -14.49
C GLU A 15 46.08 -8.88 -14.90
N TRP A 16 45.36 -9.06 -16.02
CA TRP A 16 44.36 -8.09 -16.43
C TRP A 16 43.21 -8.01 -15.39
N LYS A 17 42.89 -6.82 -14.93
CA LYS A 17 41.80 -6.53 -14.06
C LYS A 17 40.72 -5.72 -14.79
N SER A 18 39.48 -6.21 -14.84
CA SER A 18 38.38 -5.51 -15.45
C SER A 18 38.11 -4.19 -14.71
N THR A 19 38.03 -3.08 -15.43
CA THR A 19 37.59 -1.78 -14.88
C THR A 19 36.08 -1.75 -14.66
N ALA A 20 35.30 -2.55 -15.38
CA ALA A 20 33.84 -2.65 -15.26
C ALA A 20 33.37 -3.56 -14.11
N LEU A 21 34.22 -4.47 -13.64
CA LEU A 21 33.90 -5.42 -12.56
C LEU A 21 34.97 -5.35 -11.46
N ARG A 22 34.54 -5.21 -10.22
CA ARG A 22 35.42 -5.32 -9.05
C ARG A 22 35.99 -6.74 -8.95
N ALA A 23 37.14 -6.90 -8.30
CA ALA A 23 37.75 -8.22 -8.03
C ALA A 23 36.65 -9.15 -7.44
N TYR A 24 36.57 -10.37 -7.98
CA TYR A 24 35.57 -11.40 -7.63
C TYR A 24 34.10 -11.08 -8.00
N GLN A 25 33.81 -9.94 -8.61
CA GLN A 25 32.46 -9.65 -9.11
C GLN A 25 32.26 -10.28 -10.48
N ARG A 26 31.33 -11.25 -10.58
CA ARG A 26 31.02 -11.96 -11.83
C ARG A 26 29.96 -11.30 -12.69
N ARG A 27 29.32 -10.22 -12.18
CA ARG A 27 28.22 -9.51 -12.83
C ARG A 27 28.27 -8.01 -12.51
N THR A 28 27.84 -7.21 -13.47
CA THR A 28 27.60 -5.77 -13.24
C THR A 28 26.37 -5.55 -12.34
N LYS A 29 26.29 -4.39 -11.69
CA LYS A 29 25.07 -3.99 -10.94
C LYS A 29 23.85 -3.95 -11.86
N GLN A 30 24.02 -3.48 -13.10
CA GLN A 30 22.95 -3.42 -14.11
C GLN A 30 22.40 -4.81 -14.46
N ALA A 31 23.26 -5.81 -14.67
CA ALA A 31 22.84 -7.18 -14.91
C ALA A 31 22.07 -7.76 -13.70
N GLY A 32 22.49 -7.45 -12.47
CA GLY A 32 21.75 -7.81 -11.26
C GLY A 32 20.37 -7.17 -11.19
N SER A 33 20.28 -5.89 -11.50
CA SER A 33 19.01 -5.14 -11.54
C SER A 33 18.06 -5.66 -12.62
N LEU A 34 18.58 -6.01 -13.81
CA LEU A 34 17.78 -6.60 -14.88
C LEU A 34 17.19 -7.96 -14.48
N ILE A 35 17.98 -8.81 -13.80
CA ILE A 35 17.50 -10.11 -13.31
C ILE A 35 16.42 -9.92 -12.24
N ALA A 36 16.63 -9.00 -11.29
CA ALA A 36 15.65 -8.68 -10.27
C ALA A 36 14.37 -8.11 -10.89
N GLY A 37 14.50 -7.15 -11.81
CA GLY A 37 13.38 -6.55 -12.55
C GLY A 37 12.57 -7.58 -13.33
N ALA A 38 13.25 -8.48 -14.05
CA ALA A 38 12.58 -9.56 -14.78
C ALA A 38 11.82 -10.52 -13.85
N TYR A 39 12.37 -10.79 -12.65
CA TYR A 39 11.66 -11.61 -11.64
C TYR A 39 10.43 -10.87 -11.08
N LEU A 40 10.57 -9.59 -10.74
CA LEU A 40 9.50 -8.75 -10.22
C LEU A 40 8.38 -8.50 -11.25
N ALA A 41 8.72 -8.55 -12.55
CA ALA A 41 7.72 -8.45 -13.62
C ALA A 41 6.77 -9.67 -13.73
N GLY A 42 6.95 -10.69 -12.88
CA GLY A 42 6.00 -11.78 -12.69
C GLY A 42 6.42 -13.16 -13.18
N PRO A 43 7.46 -13.38 -14.03
CA PRO A 43 7.87 -14.73 -14.39
C PRO A 43 8.57 -15.42 -13.21
N ASN A 44 8.35 -16.73 -13.07
CA ASN A 44 9.10 -17.53 -12.10
C ASN A 44 10.58 -17.67 -12.50
N THR A 45 11.44 -18.16 -11.59
CA THR A 45 12.89 -18.28 -11.82
C THR A 45 13.27 -19.04 -13.10
N ARG A 46 12.48 -20.05 -13.52
CA ARG A 46 12.71 -20.79 -14.76
C ARG A 46 12.41 -19.94 -16.01
N ARG A 47 11.33 -19.15 -15.96
CA ARG A 47 10.96 -18.21 -17.05
C ARG A 47 11.96 -17.07 -17.13
N VAL A 48 12.39 -16.51 -15.98
CA VAL A 48 13.46 -15.48 -15.93
C VAL A 48 14.73 -16.01 -16.60
N ARG A 49 15.18 -17.21 -16.23
CA ARG A 49 16.36 -17.84 -16.86
C ARG A 49 16.19 -17.96 -18.38
N ARG A 50 15.03 -18.42 -18.83
CA ARG A 50 14.75 -18.63 -20.26
C ARG A 50 14.69 -17.31 -21.01
N ALA A 51 13.98 -16.30 -20.46
CA ALA A 51 13.86 -14.98 -21.06
C ALA A 51 15.22 -14.26 -21.20
N LEU A 52 16.12 -14.45 -20.21
CA LEU A 52 17.43 -13.80 -20.19
C LEU A 52 18.54 -14.61 -20.82
N ALA A 53 18.26 -15.87 -21.23
CA ALA A 53 19.28 -16.75 -21.82
C ALA A 53 19.87 -16.15 -23.11
N ALA A 54 19.06 -15.55 -23.95
CA ALA A 54 19.49 -14.89 -25.17
C ALA A 54 20.38 -13.66 -24.90
N VAL A 55 20.06 -12.88 -23.88
CA VAL A 55 20.79 -11.65 -23.51
C VAL A 55 22.14 -11.97 -22.84
N PHE A 56 22.20 -13.05 -22.05
CA PHE A 56 23.37 -13.41 -21.26
C PHE A 56 24.10 -14.69 -21.76
N GLY A 57 23.84 -15.15 -22.98
CA GLY A 57 24.50 -16.33 -23.55
C GLY A 57 24.37 -17.58 -22.67
N GLY A 58 23.22 -17.78 -22.02
CA GLY A 58 23.01 -18.93 -21.12
C GLY A 58 23.65 -18.78 -19.73
N ALA A 59 24.35 -17.68 -19.43
CA ALA A 59 25.12 -17.51 -18.19
C ALA A 59 24.23 -17.27 -16.94
N VAL A 60 22.92 -17.08 -17.09
CA VAL A 60 22.00 -16.89 -15.97
C VAL A 60 21.50 -18.24 -15.47
N SER A 61 22.20 -18.79 -14.46
CA SER A 61 21.81 -20.03 -13.80
C SER A 61 20.68 -19.79 -12.76
N LYS A 62 20.03 -20.88 -12.30
CA LYS A 62 19.09 -20.85 -11.17
C LYS A 62 19.73 -20.23 -9.94
N ASP A 63 21.00 -20.56 -9.64
CA ASP A 63 21.74 -20.02 -8.50
C ASP A 63 22.02 -18.53 -8.63
N THR A 64 22.16 -18.05 -9.88
CA THR A 64 22.31 -16.62 -10.15
C THR A 64 21.06 -15.85 -9.78
N VAL A 65 19.87 -16.34 -10.16
CA VAL A 65 18.58 -15.72 -9.77
C VAL A 65 18.42 -15.78 -8.26
N SER A 66 18.71 -16.93 -7.64
CA SER A 66 18.60 -17.10 -6.18
C SER A 66 19.53 -16.17 -5.39
N ARG A 67 20.74 -15.91 -5.91
CA ARG A 67 21.68 -14.94 -5.28
C ARG A 67 21.19 -13.49 -5.40
N VAL A 68 20.62 -13.13 -6.54
CA VAL A 68 20.01 -11.80 -6.70
C VAL A 68 18.83 -11.64 -5.74
N TRP A 69 18.01 -12.68 -5.61
CA TRP A 69 16.88 -12.66 -4.70
C TRP A 69 17.28 -12.55 -3.22
N ARG A 70 18.36 -13.26 -2.80
CA ARG A 70 18.92 -13.10 -1.45
C ARG A 70 19.38 -11.66 -1.17
N LYS A 71 19.91 -10.97 -2.18
CA LYS A 71 20.26 -9.55 -2.02
C LYS A 71 18.99 -8.69 -1.84
N VAL A 72 17.94 -8.93 -2.63
CA VAL A 72 16.64 -8.25 -2.47
C VAL A 72 16.08 -8.47 -1.06
N LYS A 73 16.24 -9.70 -0.50
CA LYS A 73 15.85 -9.99 0.88
C LYS A 73 16.65 -9.17 1.90
N ALA A 74 17.96 -9.07 1.76
CA ALA A 74 18.78 -8.25 2.67
C ALA A 74 18.41 -6.76 2.61
N ASP A 75 18.12 -6.24 1.41
CA ASP A 75 17.65 -4.87 1.23
C ASP A 75 16.25 -4.67 1.86
N TRP A 76 15.38 -5.68 1.74
CA TRP A 76 14.06 -5.72 2.41
C TRP A 76 14.19 -5.71 3.94
N ASP A 77 15.04 -6.57 4.51
CA ASP A 77 15.24 -6.66 5.96
C ASP A 77 15.74 -5.31 6.51
N THR A 78 16.67 -4.64 5.80
CA THR A 78 17.15 -3.29 6.13
C THR A 78 16.02 -2.26 6.06
N TRP A 79 15.22 -2.28 5.00
CA TRP A 79 14.09 -1.38 4.85
C TRP A 79 13.03 -1.59 5.95
N ASN A 80 12.74 -2.84 6.29
CA ASN A 80 11.73 -3.20 7.27
C ASN A 80 12.11 -2.80 8.71
N ALA A 81 13.43 -2.71 8.98
CA ALA A 81 13.98 -2.30 10.28
C ALA A 81 14.35 -0.79 10.33
N ARG A 82 14.20 -0.05 9.23
CA ARG A 82 14.65 1.34 9.16
C ARG A 82 13.95 2.25 10.16
N SER A 83 14.66 3.25 10.68
CA SER A 83 14.07 4.32 11.47
C SER A 83 13.06 5.14 10.63
N LEU A 84 11.98 5.54 11.26
CA LEU A 84 10.95 6.43 10.70
C LEU A 84 10.96 7.82 11.36
N ALA A 85 11.87 8.07 12.29
CA ALA A 85 11.92 9.31 13.07
C ALA A 85 12.11 10.58 12.21
N ALA A 86 12.80 10.45 11.08
CA ALA A 86 13.04 11.54 10.14
C ALA A 86 11.96 11.64 9.03
N GLU A 87 10.99 10.73 9.00
CA GLU A 87 9.92 10.75 8.01
C GLU A 87 8.84 11.77 8.40
N PRO A 88 8.63 12.84 7.62
CA PRO A 88 7.62 13.87 7.92
C PRO A 88 6.22 13.40 7.51
N ILE A 89 5.74 12.35 8.13
CA ILE A 89 4.44 11.75 7.83
C ILE A 89 3.33 12.55 8.51
N VAL A 90 2.40 13.07 7.73
CA VAL A 90 1.23 13.82 8.21
C VAL A 90 -0.06 12.99 8.15
N ARG A 91 -0.13 11.99 7.26
CA ARG A 91 -1.32 11.12 7.14
C ARG A 91 -0.93 9.66 7.00
N LEU A 92 -1.81 8.78 7.47
CA LEU A 92 -1.73 7.35 7.19
C LEU A 92 -2.97 6.90 6.42
N ILE A 93 -2.75 5.98 5.49
CA ILE A 93 -3.80 5.23 4.79
C ILE A 93 -3.53 3.76 5.11
N LEU A 94 -4.51 3.09 5.71
CA LEU A 94 -4.37 1.72 6.20
C LEU A 94 -5.42 0.83 5.56
N ASP A 95 -4.99 -0.33 5.08
CA ASP A 95 -5.89 -1.29 4.43
C ASP A 95 -5.24 -2.67 4.38
N GLY A 96 -6.07 -3.72 4.32
CA GLY A 96 -5.64 -5.08 4.10
C GLY A 96 -5.75 -5.50 2.64
N THR A 97 -4.89 -6.43 2.20
CA THR A 97 -5.03 -7.04 0.87
C THR A 97 -4.88 -8.54 0.92
N VAL A 98 -5.83 -9.23 0.31
CA VAL A 98 -5.80 -10.69 0.21
C VAL A 98 -4.88 -11.13 -0.94
N VAL A 99 -3.96 -12.03 -0.64
CA VAL A 99 -3.06 -12.66 -1.60
C VAL A 99 -3.03 -14.18 -1.42
N ARG A 100 -2.69 -14.91 -2.49
CA ARG A 100 -2.56 -16.38 -2.42
C ARG A 100 -1.09 -16.77 -2.28
N VAL A 101 -0.81 -17.54 -1.24
CA VAL A 101 0.52 -18.06 -0.96
C VAL A 101 0.48 -19.58 -0.78
N ARG A 102 1.64 -20.21 -0.88
CA ARG A 102 1.77 -21.65 -0.62
C ARG A 102 2.15 -21.86 0.85
N LEU A 103 1.21 -22.43 1.61
CA LEU A 103 1.45 -22.92 2.97
C LEU A 103 1.18 -24.43 2.98
N ASP A 104 2.08 -25.20 3.55
CA ASP A 104 2.00 -26.66 3.66
C ASP A 104 1.58 -27.35 2.35
N ARG A 105 2.20 -26.91 1.25
CA ARG A 105 1.92 -27.36 -0.14
C ARG A 105 0.53 -27.00 -0.68
N LYS A 106 -0.32 -26.32 0.10
CA LYS A 106 -1.66 -25.86 -0.32
C LYS A 106 -1.61 -24.36 -0.70
N ALA A 107 -2.45 -23.99 -1.66
CA ALA A 107 -2.68 -22.59 -2.01
C ALA A 107 -3.65 -21.98 -0.99
N THR A 108 -3.15 -21.10 -0.13
CA THR A 108 -3.92 -20.51 0.97
C THR A 108 -4.03 -19.00 0.75
N SER A 109 -5.20 -18.43 0.98
CA SER A 109 -5.39 -16.98 1.02
C SER A 109 -4.93 -16.45 2.36
N ILE A 110 -4.09 -15.42 2.33
CA ILE A 110 -3.64 -14.67 3.50
C ILE A 110 -3.92 -13.20 3.31
N VAL A 111 -3.98 -12.45 4.41
CA VAL A 111 -4.09 -10.99 4.39
C VAL A 111 -2.72 -10.37 4.65
N LEU A 112 -2.32 -9.42 3.81
CA LEU A 112 -1.22 -8.52 4.09
C LEU A 112 -1.79 -7.19 4.60
N LEU A 113 -1.40 -6.80 5.80
CA LEU A 113 -1.70 -5.49 6.36
C LEU A 113 -0.72 -4.46 5.81
N VAL A 114 -1.22 -3.42 5.18
CA VAL A 114 -0.43 -2.42 4.47
C VAL A 114 -0.66 -1.05 5.09
N VAL A 115 0.43 -0.33 5.37
CA VAL A 115 0.40 1.05 5.88
C VAL A 115 1.14 1.96 4.90
N LEU A 116 0.41 2.90 4.35
CA LEU A 116 0.91 3.91 3.45
C LEU A 116 0.94 5.26 4.17
N GLY A 117 2.10 5.89 4.24
CA GLY A 117 2.26 7.25 4.75
C GLY A 117 2.15 8.30 3.66
N VAL A 118 1.64 9.46 3.99
CA VAL A 118 1.72 10.68 3.16
C VAL A 118 2.63 11.65 3.86
N ARG A 119 3.72 12.03 3.20
CA ARG A 119 4.65 13.04 3.68
C ARG A 119 4.05 14.44 3.51
N GLN A 120 4.61 15.39 4.24
CA GLN A 120 4.23 16.79 4.18
C GLN A 120 4.33 17.40 2.77
N ASP A 121 5.23 16.90 1.92
CA ASP A 121 5.37 17.28 0.52
C ASP A 121 4.35 16.63 -0.43
N GLY A 122 3.42 15.82 0.11
CA GLY A 122 2.38 15.09 -0.61
C GLY A 122 2.82 13.74 -1.19
N GLN A 123 4.11 13.38 -1.09
CA GLN A 123 4.59 12.10 -1.58
C GLN A 123 4.09 10.95 -0.71
N LYS A 124 3.58 9.91 -1.35
CA LYS A 124 3.20 8.66 -0.66
C LYS A 124 4.41 7.76 -0.48
N VAL A 125 4.50 7.12 0.68
CA VAL A 125 5.58 6.20 1.03
C VAL A 125 5.03 4.96 1.74
N LEU A 126 5.53 3.79 1.36
CA LEU A 126 5.20 2.55 2.05
C LEU A 126 5.94 2.49 3.40
N LEU A 127 5.21 2.31 4.49
CA LEU A 127 5.75 2.25 5.85
C LEU A 127 5.82 0.83 6.39
N ALA A 128 4.81 0.01 6.11
CA ALA A 128 4.76 -1.39 6.49
C ALA A 128 3.97 -2.23 5.48
N VAL A 129 4.40 -3.50 5.34
CA VAL A 129 3.64 -4.60 4.74
C VAL A 129 3.88 -5.82 5.61
N LYS A 130 2.87 -6.32 6.29
CA LYS A 130 3.01 -7.41 7.26
C LYS A 130 1.92 -8.47 7.07
N ASN A 131 2.29 -9.74 7.21
CA ASN A 131 1.33 -10.81 7.41
C ASN A 131 1.23 -11.10 8.92
N MET A 132 0.04 -10.90 9.47
CA MET A 132 -0.23 -11.08 10.91
C MET A 132 -1.33 -12.12 11.17
N GLY A 133 -1.65 -12.95 10.17
CA GLY A 133 -2.68 -14.00 10.27
C GLY A 133 -4.13 -13.52 10.09
N GLY A 134 -4.36 -12.21 9.92
CA GLY A 134 -5.69 -11.63 9.70
C GLY A 134 -5.73 -10.13 10.01
N GLU A 135 -6.93 -9.55 10.01
CA GLU A 135 -7.19 -8.13 10.27
C GLU A 135 -7.76 -7.89 11.69
N THR A 136 -7.32 -8.68 12.66
CA THR A 136 -7.76 -8.51 14.05
C THR A 136 -7.18 -7.24 14.67
N SER A 137 -7.79 -6.75 15.75
CA SER A 137 -7.29 -5.59 16.47
C SER A 137 -5.87 -5.81 17.02
N GLN A 138 -5.55 -7.02 17.45
CA GLN A 138 -4.20 -7.39 17.91
C GLN A 138 -3.19 -7.37 16.75
N ALA A 139 -3.57 -7.87 15.57
CA ALA A 139 -2.72 -7.84 14.39
C ALA A 139 -2.39 -6.41 13.94
N TRP A 140 -3.40 -5.55 13.85
CA TRP A 140 -3.21 -4.13 13.55
C TRP A 140 -2.41 -3.42 14.63
N ARG A 141 -2.69 -3.69 15.91
CA ARG A 141 -1.93 -3.12 17.03
C ARG A 141 -0.45 -3.45 16.92
N ALA A 142 -0.09 -4.70 16.65
CA ALA A 142 1.31 -5.10 16.49
C ALA A 142 2.01 -4.37 15.32
N VAL A 143 1.30 -4.13 14.20
CA VAL A 143 1.83 -3.33 13.08
C VAL A 143 2.06 -1.88 13.48
N LEU A 144 1.11 -1.27 14.18
CA LEU A 144 1.20 0.13 14.61
C LEU A 144 2.29 0.32 15.67
N ASP A 145 2.40 -0.60 16.64
CA ASP A 145 3.45 -0.58 17.66
C ASP A 145 4.86 -0.71 17.04
N ASP A 146 5.02 -1.54 15.97
CA ASP A 146 6.27 -1.60 15.20
C ASP A 146 6.62 -0.26 14.55
N LEU A 147 5.63 0.44 13.98
CA LEU A 147 5.84 1.76 13.38
C LEU A 147 6.29 2.79 14.43
N VAL A 148 5.62 2.83 15.59
CA VAL A 148 5.98 3.72 16.71
C VAL A 148 7.37 3.39 17.25
N LYS A 149 7.68 2.10 17.45
CA LYS A 149 9.01 1.64 17.87
C LYS A 149 10.12 2.07 16.92
N ARG A 150 9.83 2.14 15.61
CA ARG A 150 10.75 2.65 14.59
C ARG A 150 10.82 4.18 14.53
N GLY A 151 10.09 4.88 15.40
CA GLY A 151 10.11 6.32 15.55
C GLY A 151 9.06 7.08 14.74
N LEU A 152 8.03 6.41 14.21
CA LEU A 152 6.93 7.11 13.56
C LEU A 152 6.23 8.01 14.58
N ARG A 153 6.14 9.30 14.26
CA ARG A 153 5.37 10.27 15.04
C ARG A 153 3.87 10.08 14.81
N GLN A 154 3.06 10.53 15.77
CA GLN A 154 1.61 10.56 15.61
C GLN A 154 1.23 11.33 14.35
N PRO A 155 0.43 10.74 13.45
CA PRO A 155 -0.05 11.43 12.25
C PRO A 155 -1.13 12.45 12.61
N GLU A 156 -1.36 13.40 11.73
CA GLU A 156 -2.41 14.41 11.89
C GLU A 156 -3.78 13.92 11.39
N PHE A 157 -3.82 12.88 10.56
CA PHE A 157 -5.05 12.38 9.94
C PHE A 157 -4.91 10.92 9.52
N LEU A 158 -5.97 10.14 9.72
CA LEU A 158 -6.04 8.71 9.37
C LEU A 158 -7.13 8.46 8.32
N ILE A 159 -6.87 7.54 7.39
CA ILE A 159 -7.85 7.11 6.38
C ILE A 159 -7.89 5.58 6.42
N VAL A 160 -9.09 5.02 6.68
CA VAL A 160 -9.29 3.59 6.90
C VAL A 160 -10.50 3.06 6.11
N ASP A 161 -10.55 1.77 5.89
CA ASP A 161 -11.69 1.10 5.26
C ASP A 161 -12.93 1.00 6.15
N GLY A 162 -12.75 1.10 7.47
CA GLY A 162 -13.80 0.94 8.48
C GLY A 162 -13.89 -0.48 9.05
N GLY A 163 -12.84 -1.27 8.89
CA GLY A 163 -12.72 -2.59 9.54
C GLY A 163 -12.61 -2.46 11.06
N THR A 164 -13.46 -3.18 11.80
CA THR A 164 -13.58 -3.07 13.27
C THR A 164 -12.25 -3.30 13.99
N GLY A 165 -11.45 -4.29 13.54
CA GLY A 165 -10.16 -4.58 14.14
C GLY A 165 -9.16 -3.43 14.01
N LEU A 166 -9.12 -2.77 12.84
CA LEU A 166 -8.28 -1.60 12.61
C LEU A 166 -8.75 -0.40 13.44
N GLU A 167 -10.03 -0.13 13.47
CA GLU A 167 -10.60 0.98 14.25
C GLU A 167 -10.32 0.85 15.75
N GLN A 168 -10.46 -0.36 16.31
CA GLN A 168 -10.12 -0.63 17.72
C GLN A 168 -8.62 -0.41 18.01
N ALA A 169 -7.74 -0.86 17.12
CA ALA A 169 -6.31 -0.67 17.28
C ALA A 169 -5.90 0.81 17.22
N LEU A 170 -6.51 1.58 16.32
CA LEU A 170 -6.27 3.02 16.19
C LEU A 170 -6.83 3.80 17.39
N ALA A 171 -8.03 3.49 17.85
CA ALA A 171 -8.63 4.12 19.02
C ALA A 171 -7.78 3.92 20.29
N ALA A 172 -7.15 2.75 20.43
CA ALA A 172 -6.28 2.46 21.57
C ALA A 172 -4.91 3.15 21.50
N LEU A 173 -4.43 3.54 20.31
CA LEU A 173 -3.11 4.15 20.14
C LEU A 173 -3.18 5.65 19.88
N TRP A 174 -4.10 6.06 19.01
CA TRP A 174 -4.26 7.43 18.49
C TRP A 174 -5.73 7.84 18.44
N GLY A 175 -6.45 7.64 19.57
CA GLY A 175 -7.89 7.87 19.65
C GLY A 175 -8.32 9.32 19.44
N ASP A 176 -7.41 10.28 19.64
CA ASP A 176 -7.57 11.71 19.42
C ASP A 176 -7.33 12.14 17.96
N VAL A 177 -6.72 11.28 17.13
CA VAL A 177 -6.41 11.62 15.74
C VAL A 177 -7.68 11.53 14.87
N PRO A 178 -8.01 12.60 14.13
CA PRO A 178 -9.14 12.60 13.21
C PRO A 178 -9.04 11.44 12.20
N THR A 179 -10.04 10.57 12.22
CA THR A 179 -10.07 9.35 11.40
C THR A 179 -11.20 9.43 10.39
N GLN A 180 -10.86 9.28 9.12
CA GLN A 180 -11.80 9.19 8.01
C GLN A 180 -12.07 7.74 7.64
N ARG A 181 -13.33 7.33 7.64
CA ARG A 181 -13.77 6.07 7.01
C ARG A 181 -13.92 6.25 5.50
N CYS A 182 -13.45 5.28 4.74
CA CYS A 182 -13.51 5.31 3.28
C CYS A 182 -14.96 5.38 2.77
N THR A 183 -15.29 6.43 2.05
CA THR A 183 -16.63 6.63 1.48
C THR A 183 -16.97 5.56 0.44
N VAL A 184 -15.98 5.05 -0.32
CA VAL A 184 -16.20 3.98 -1.32
C VAL A 184 -16.53 2.65 -0.64
N HIS A 185 -15.85 2.30 0.45
CA HIS A 185 -16.20 1.10 1.22
C HIS A 185 -17.59 1.23 1.84
N LYS A 186 -17.93 2.40 2.38
CA LYS A 186 -19.28 2.64 2.92
C LYS A 186 -20.34 2.57 1.82
N HIS A 187 -20.11 3.14 0.66
CA HIS A 187 -20.97 3.00 -0.50
C HIS A 187 -21.28 1.52 -0.84
N ARG A 188 -20.23 0.69 -0.93
CA ARG A 188 -20.39 -0.76 -1.14
C ARG A 188 -21.22 -1.43 -0.05
N ASN A 189 -21.03 -1.02 1.22
CA ASN A 189 -21.82 -1.52 2.34
C ASN A 189 -23.28 -1.11 2.23
N LEU A 190 -23.58 0.14 1.86
CA LEU A 190 -24.97 0.60 1.65
C LEU A 190 -25.67 -0.25 0.58
N LEU A 191 -25.00 -0.51 -0.53
CA LEU A 191 -25.54 -1.39 -1.58
C LEU A 191 -25.75 -2.84 -1.09
N ALA A 192 -24.83 -3.38 -0.29
CA ALA A 192 -24.98 -4.73 0.27
C ALA A 192 -26.19 -4.85 1.21
N HIS A 193 -26.65 -3.76 1.82
CA HIS A 193 -27.85 -3.70 2.65
C HIS A 193 -29.13 -3.42 1.86
N ALA A 194 -29.04 -3.09 0.58
CA ALA A 194 -30.16 -2.76 -0.29
C ALA A 194 -30.50 -3.91 -1.24
N PRO A 195 -31.80 -4.18 -1.53
CA PRO A 195 -32.18 -5.02 -2.65
C PRO A 195 -31.66 -4.45 -3.98
N GLN A 196 -31.27 -5.31 -4.92
CA GLN A 196 -30.64 -4.91 -6.19
C GLN A 196 -31.45 -3.85 -6.96
N ARG A 197 -32.78 -3.90 -6.93
CA ARG A 197 -33.68 -2.93 -7.58
C ARG A 197 -33.55 -1.50 -7.03
N LEU A 198 -32.90 -1.31 -5.85
CA LEU A 198 -32.69 -0.02 -5.22
C LEU A 198 -31.25 0.48 -5.35
N HIS A 199 -30.35 -0.29 -5.95
CA HIS A 199 -28.92 0.05 -6.01
C HIS A 199 -28.66 1.37 -6.74
N ASP A 200 -29.33 1.62 -7.87
CA ASP A 200 -29.13 2.87 -8.63
C ASP A 200 -29.57 4.09 -7.82
N GLU A 201 -30.69 3.97 -7.09
CA GLU A 201 -31.24 5.04 -6.25
C GLU A 201 -30.37 5.30 -5.02
N VAL A 202 -29.91 4.23 -4.32
CA VAL A 202 -28.95 4.36 -3.22
C VAL A 202 -27.66 5.02 -3.71
N SER A 203 -27.16 4.59 -4.86
CA SER A 203 -25.93 5.15 -5.45
C SER A 203 -26.08 6.62 -5.81
N ALA A 204 -27.20 7.02 -6.36
CA ALA A 204 -27.48 8.42 -6.70
C ALA A 204 -27.52 9.30 -5.46
N ASP A 205 -28.29 8.89 -4.45
CA ASP A 205 -28.44 9.65 -3.20
C ASP A 205 -27.11 9.72 -2.41
N ASP A 206 -26.35 8.63 -2.33
CA ASP A 206 -25.05 8.59 -1.65
C ASP A 206 -24.01 9.48 -2.36
N ASN A 207 -23.92 9.38 -3.71
CA ASN A 207 -23.03 10.22 -4.49
C ASN A 207 -23.42 11.71 -4.35
N ASP A 208 -24.69 12.03 -4.42
CA ASP A 208 -25.18 13.39 -4.23
C ASP A 208 -24.72 13.95 -2.88
N MET A 209 -24.84 13.18 -1.81
CA MET A 209 -24.40 13.56 -0.46
C MET A 209 -22.87 13.73 -0.36
N ILE A 210 -22.10 12.71 -0.75
CA ILE A 210 -20.63 12.67 -0.56
C ILE A 210 -19.90 13.67 -1.44
N TYR A 211 -20.46 14.02 -2.60
CA TYR A 211 -19.85 14.94 -3.56
C TYR A 211 -20.40 16.37 -3.51
N ALA A 212 -21.23 16.69 -2.51
CA ALA A 212 -21.71 18.05 -2.31
C ALA A 212 -20.57 19.05 -2.06
N ALA A 213 -20.78 20.30 -2.42
CA ALA A 213 -19.73 21.31 -2.51
C ALA A 213 -19.32 21.90 -1.14
N SER A 214 -20.16 21.77 -0.11
CA SER A 214 -19.92 22.33 1.22
C SER A 214 -20.32 21.39 2.35
N PRO A 215 -19.75 21.52 3.55
CA PRO A 215 -20.17 20.75 4.73
C PRO A 215 -21.66 20.91 5.05
N ALA A 216 -22.21 22.13 4.93
CA ALA A 216 -23.63 22.39 5.17
C ALA A 216 -24.53 21.65 4.17
N GLU A 217 -24.15 21.62 2.91
CA GLU A 217 -24.87 20.87 1.88
C GLU A 217 -24.77 19.37 2.08
N ILE A 218 -23.59 18.85 2.47
CA ILE A 218 -23.41 17.44 2.84
C ILE A 218 -24.38 17.07 3.97
N GLU A 219 -24.43 17.87 5.02
CA GLU A 219 -25.32 17.61 6.16
C GLU A 219 -26.82 17.67 5.77
N GLN A 220 -27.21 18.63 4.97
CA GLN A 220 -28.58 18.72 4.45
C GLN A 220 -28.97 17.44 3.68
N ARG A 221 -28.07 16.97 2.80
CA ARG A 221 -28.30 15.76 1.98
C ARG A 221 -28.25 14.49 2.83
N ARG A 222 -27.39 14.44 3.85
CA ARG A 222 -27.35 13.35 4.83
C ARG A 222 -28.70 13.20 5.57
N ARG A 223 -29.25 14.30 6.06
CA ARG A 223 -30.56 14.29 6.70
C ARG A 223 -31.68 13.86 5.74
N ALA A 224 -31.61 14.28 4.48
CA ALA A 224 -32.58 13.87 3.47
C ALA A 224 -32.45 12.38 3.16
N PHE A 225 -31.21 11.87 3.01
CA PHE A 225 -30.91 10.45 2.82
C PHE A 225 -31.48 9.61 3.96
N LEU A 226 -31.22 9.97 5.20
CA LEU A 226 -31.69 9.23 6.36
C LEU A 226 -33.23 9.22 6.44
N ARG A 227 -33.92 10.37 6.26
CA ARG A 227 -35.38 10.41 6.22
C ARG A 227 -35.99 9.51 5.17
N LYS A 228 -35.44 9.53 3.94
CA LYS A 228 -35.90 8.72 2.83
C LYS A 228 -35.71 7.22 3.09
N TRP A 229 -34.49 6.84 3.47
CA TRP A 229 -34.11 5.43 3.58
C TRP A 229 -34.62 4.75 4.84
N ARG A 230 -34.88 5.49 5.93
CA ARG A 230 -35.60 4.95 7.11
C ARG A 230 -36.98 4.38 6.74
N LEU A 231 -37.65 4.99 5.77
CA LEU A 231 -38.96 4.55 5.31
C LEU A 231 -38.88 3.48 4.23
N LYS A 232 -37.89 3.59 3.32
CA LYS A 232 -37.81 2.76 2.11
C LYS A 232 -36.98 1.48 2.30
N CYS A 233 -35.91 1.55 3.05
CA CYS A 233 -35.03 0.43 3.41
C CYS A 233 -34.22 0.77 4.66
N LYS A 234 -34.75 0.44 5.83
CA LYS A 234 -34.18 0.77 7.14
C LYS A 234 -32.70 0.33 7.28
N ALA A 235 -32.34 -0.86 6.74
CA ALA A 235 -30.97 -1.37 6.80
C ALA A 235 -29.95 -0.44 6.12
N VAL A 236 -30.33 0.31 5.08
CA VAL A 236 -29.48 1.31 4.41
C VAL A 236 -29.26 2.52 5.32
N SER A 237 -30.33 3.04 5.96
CA SER A 237 -30.19 4.16 6.90
C SER A 237 -29.36 3.77 8.12
N ASP A 238 -29.63 2.61 8.73
CA ASP A 238 -28.88 2.11 9.89
C ASP A 238 -27.38 1.95 9.55
N SER A 239 -27.07 1.45 8.33
CA SER A 239 -25.70 1.34 7.87
C SER A 239 -25.01 2.71 7.72
N LEU A 240 -25.72 3.76 7.26
CA LEU A 240 -25.13 5.09 7.19
C LEU A 240 -24.91 5.68 8.59
N GLU A 241 -25.88 5.53 9.50
CA GLU A 241 -25.78 6.01 10.88
C GLU A 241 -24.64 5.34 11.65
N GLU A 242 -24.41 4.04 11.44
CA GLU A 242 -23.29 3.32 12.04
C GLU A 242 -21.92 3.94 11.68
N ALA A 243 -21.78 4.50 10.49
CA ALA A 243 -20.54 5.14 10.09
C ALA A 243 -20.22 6.41 10.87
N GLY A 244 -21.26 7.11 11.35
CA GLY A 244 -21.15 8.31 12.18
C GLY A 244 -20.35 9.44 11.52
N ASP A 245 -19.78 10.30 12.34
CA ASP A 245 -19.00 11.49 11.94
C ASP A 245 -17.76 11.11 11.14
N ARG A 246 -17.21 9.93 11.37
CA ARG A 246 -15.96 9.48 10.71
C ARG A 246 -16.08 9.32 9.20
N LEU A 247 -17.32 9.25 8.67
CA LEU A 247 -17.53 9.25 7.22
C LEU A 247 -17.30 10.63 6.60
N PHE A 248 -17.40 11.69 7.40
CA PHE A 248 -17.35 13.09 6.96
C PHE A 248 -16.15 13.86 7.52
N THR A 249 -15.21 13.21 8.19
CA THR A 249 -14.01 13.84 8.76
C THR A 249 -13.19 14.60 7.71
N PHE A 250 -13.25 14.19 6.44
CA PHE A 250 -12.56 14.87 5.34
C PHE A 250 -13.01 16.33 5.17
N THR A 251 -14.21 16.70 5.63
CA THR A 251 -14.73 18.08 5.56
C THR A 251 -13.98 19.07 6.46
N ARG A 252 -13.21 18.56 7.43
CA ARG A 252 -12.29 19.36 8.27
C ARG A 252 -11.04 19.81 7.53
N LEU A 253 -10.81 19.26 6.34
CA LEU A 253 -9.68 19.60 5.48
C LEU A 253 -10.08 20.65 4.42
N PRO A 254 -9.12 21.40 3.87
CA PRO A 254 -9.38 22.25 2.73
C PRO A 254 -10.05 21.48 1.57
N PRO A 255 -11.00 22.06 0.83
CA PRO A 255 -11.71 21.39 -0.25
C PRO A 255 -10.81 20.77 -1.33
N SER A 256 -9.63 21.37 -1.58
CA SER A 256 -8.61 20.84 -2.49
C SER A 256 -8.10 19.43 -2.10
N GLN A 257 -8.23 19.05 -0.83
CA GLN A 257 -7.76 17.78 -0.28
C GLN A 257 -8.87 16.72 -0.20
N TRP A 258 -10.15 17.09 -0.30
CA TRP A 258 -11.29 16.20 -0.07
C TRP A 258 -11.21 14.93 -0.92
N LYS A 259 -10.87 15.08 -2.21
CA LYS A 259 -10.75 13.95 -3.14
C LYS A 259 -9.74 12.90 -2.69
N SER A 260 -8.62 13.33 -2.12
CA SER A 260 -7.55 12.41 -1.65
C SER A 260 -7.76 11.91 -0.24
N ALA A 261 -8.58 12.59 0.57
CA ALA A 261 -8.77 12.30 1.98
C ALA A 261 -9.97 11.39 2.27
N ARG A 262 -11.03 11.44 1.45
CA ARG A 262 -12.28 10.71 1.73
C ARG A 262 -12.25 9.22 1.37
N THR A 263 -11.18 8.73 0.72
CA THR A 263 -11.13 7.34 0.25
C THR A 263 -9.77 6.69 0.48
N THR A 264 -9.76 5.36 0.57
CA THR A 264 -8.56 4.51 0.55
C THR A 264 -8.07 4.21 -0.87
N ASN A 265 -8.61 4.83 -1.92
CA ASN A 265 -8.30 4.55 -3.32
C ASN A 265 -6.79 4.55 -3.64
N ALA A 266 -5.99 5.34 -2.90
CA ALA A 266 -4.55 5.38 -3.12
C ALA A 266 -3.88 4.03 -2.79
N ILE A 267 -4.31 3.38 -1.71
CA ILE A 267 -3.79 2.07 -1.29
C ILE A 267 -4.48 0.94 -2.07
N GLU A 268 -5.77 1.07 -2.40
CA GLU A 268 -6.48 0.10 -3.24
C GLU A 268 -5.82 -0.03 -4.63
N ARG A 269 -5.50 1.08 -5.29
CA ARG A 269 -4.74 1.07 -6.56
C ARG A 269 -3.38 0.40 -6.43
N LEU A 270 -2.70 0.60 -5.31
CA LEU A 270 -1.44 -0.07 -5.03
C LEU A 270 -1.64 -1.60 -4.92
N HIS A 271 -2.71 -2.04 -4.26
CA HIS A 271 -3.10 -3.45 -4.16
C HIS A 271 -3.42 -4.06 -5.54
N GLU A 272 -4.17 -3.34 -6.38
CA GLU A 272 -4.50 -3.78 -7.73
C GLU A 272 -3.25 -3.92 -8.60
N GLU A 273 -2.36 -2.91 -8.57
CA GLU A 273 -1.09 -2.96 -9.29
C GLU A 273 -0.21 -4.12 -8.83
N PHE A 274 -0.16 -4.38 -7.53
CA PHE A 274 0.52 -5.55 -7.00
C PHE A 274 -0.10 -6.86 -7.52
N LYS A 275 -1.41 -7.03 -7.35
CA LYS A 275 -2.14 -8.22 -7.81
C LYS A 275 -1.97 -8.45 -9.31
N ARG A 276 -2.00 -7.40 -10.12
CA ARG A 276 -1.79 -7.46 -11.56
C ARG A 276 -0.40 -8.02 -11.92
N ARG A 277 0.66 -7.59 -11.22
CA ARG A 277 2.04 -8.03 -11.46
C ARG A 277 2.30 -9.45 -10.98
N VAL A 278 1.71 -9.86 -9.86
CA VAL A 278 1.89 -11.22 -9.35
C VAL A 278 0.91 -12.23 -9.95
N LYS A 279 -0.07 -11.80 -10.75
CA LYS A 279 -1.08 -12.67 -11.38
C LYS A 279 -0.46 -13.85 -12.15
N THR A 280 0.67 -13.63 -12.82
CA THR A 280 1.37 -14.69 -13.57
C THR A 280 2.05 -15.74 -12.68
N GLN A 281 2.24 -15.45 -11.39
CA GLN A 281 2.79 -16.38 -10.40
C GLN A 281 1.69 -17.22 -9.72
N THR A 282 0.42 -16.83 -9.88
CA THR A 282 -0.81 -17.44 -9.31
C THR A 282 -0.77 -17.68 -7.81
N VAL A 283 0.30 -18.27 -7.27
CA VAL A 283 0.53 -18.56 -5.85
C VAL A 283 1.96 -18.24 -5.50
N LEU A 284 2.17 -17.32 -4.56
CA LEU A 284 3.50 -16.95 -4.07
C LEU A 284 4.06 -18.02 -3.11
N PRO A 285 5.39 -18.18 -3.02
CA PRO A 285 6.01 -19.25 -2.22
C PRO A 285 5.70 -19.18 -0.72
N SER A 286 5.61 -17.99 -0.15
CA SER A 286 5.34 -17.77 1.27
C SER A 286 4.76 -16.37 1.52
N ALA A 287 4.24 -16.15 2.71
CA ALA A 287 3.76 -14.84 3.16
C ALA A 287 4.89 -13.78 3.19
N GLU A 288 6.08 -14.16 3.66
CA GLU A 288 7.25 -13.27 3.65
C GLU A 288 7.63 -12.88 2.22
N THR A 289 7.63 -13.84 1.29
CA THR A 289 7.90 -13.56 -0.13
C THR A 289 6.86 -12.60 -0.71
N ALA A 290 5.58 -12.73 -0.33
CA ALA A 290 4.52 -11.84 -0.78
C ALA A 290 4.76 -10.40 -0.33
N ALA A 291 5.07 -10.19 0.95
CA ALA A 291 5.37 -8.87 1.51
C ALA A 291 6.64 -8.26 0.88
N MET A 292 7.69 -9.06 0.71
CA MET A 292 8.94 -8.62 0.10
C MET A 292 8.76 -8.24 -1.38
N VAL A 293 7.97 -9.00 -2.16
CA VAL A 293 7.66 -8.66 -3.56
C VAL A 293 6.86 -7.37 -3.64
N PHE A 294 5.89 -7.18 -2.74
CA PHE A 294 5.11 -5.95 -2.67
C PHE A 294 6.01 -4.71 -2.51
N TRP A 295 6.91 -4.75 -1.52
CA TRP A 295 7.89 -3.69 -1.31
C TRP A 295 8.84 -3.53 -2.49
N ALA A 296 9.38 -4.62 -3.03
CA ALA A 296 10.39 -4.58 -4.09
C ALA A 296 9.85 -3.95 -5.39
N LEU A 297 8.56 -4.12 -5.69
CA LEU A 297 7.91 -3.46 -6.84
C LEU A 297 7.89 -1.95 -6.71
N LEU A 298 7.70 -1.43 -5.49
CA LEU A 298 7.79 0.00 -5.20
C LEU A 298 9.25 0.48 -5.18
N ALA A 299 10.12 -0.23 -4.46
CA ALA A 299 11.53 0.13 -4.32
C ALA A 299 12.30 0.13 -5.66
N SER A 300 11.88 -0.72 -6.61
CA SER A 300 12.45 -0.77 -7.96
C SER A 300 11.85 0.25 -8.94
N GLY A 301 10.83 1.01 -8.52
CA GLY A 301 10.11 1.96 -9.40
C GLY A 301 9.17 1.30 -10.42
N GLN A 302 8.93 -0.02 -10.35
CA GLN A 302 7.95 -0.68 -11.21
C GLN A 302 6.51 -0.30 -10.87
N ILE A 303 6.26 0.06 -9.63
CA ILE A 303 5.05 0.75 -9.19
C ILE A 303 5.46 2.13 -8.69
N THR A 304 4.87 3.16 -9.27
CA THR A 304 5.08 4.55 -8.88
C THR A 304 3.79 5.13 -8.31
N MET A 305 3.92 5.95 -7.28
CA MET A 305 2.79 6.62 -6.65
C MET A 305 2.87 8.13 -6.91
N ARG A 306 1.78 8.70 -7.42
CA ARG A 306 1.66 10.16 -7.56
C ARG A 306 1.50 10.81 -6.19
N LYS A 307 1.82 12.10 -6.07
CA LYS A 307 1.46 12.91 -4.92
C LYS A 307 -0.06 12.88 -4.68
N VAL A 308 -0.48 13.15 -3.46
CA VAL A 308 -1.92 13.29 -3.16
C VAL A 308 -2.47 14.57 -3.75
N ASP A 309 -3.76 14.56 -4.15
CA ASP A 309 -4.44 15.77 -4.60
C ASP A 309 -4.50 16.78 -3.43
N GLY A 310 -4.32 18.07 -3.71
CA GLY A 310 -4.31 19.13 -2.71
C GLY A 310 -3.06 19.16 -1.81
N TRP A 311 -1.96 18.54 -2.24
CA TRP A 311 -0.74 18.44 -1.44
C TRP A 311 -0.14 19.80 -1.01
N GLN A 312 -0.36 20.88 -1.78
CA GLN A 312 0.13 22.21 -1.44
C GLN A 312 -0.49 22.78 -0.14
N SER A 313 -1.64 22.27 0.25
CA SER A 313 -2.36 22.70 1.46
C SER A 313 -2.24 21.71 2.63
N LEU A 314 -1.38 20.68 2.56
CA LEU A 314 -1.21 19.68 3.62
C LEU A 314 -0.73 20.25 4.96
N THR A 315 -0.08 21.41 4.95
CA THR A 315 0.39 22.09 6.17
C THR A 315 -0.68 22.95 6.85
N GLN A 316 -1.85 23.09 6.23
CA GLN A 316 -2.96 23.83 6.83
C GLN A 316 -3.57 23.00 7.96
N LYS A 317 -3.83 23.64 9.10
CA LYS A 317 -4.48 23.00 10.25
C LYS A 317 -5.89 22.51 9.87
N LEU A 318 -6.29 21.42 10.49
CA LEU A 318 -7.66 20.94 10.44
C LEU A 318 -8.61 21.97 11.04
N ALA A 319 -9.73 22.20 10.39
CA ALA A 319 -10.81 22.98 10.96
C ALA A 319 -11.51 22.18 12.09
N ASP A 320 -12.23 22.89 12.94
CA ASP A 320 -13.18 22.26 13.86
C ASP A 320 -14.24 21.47 13.07
N ASN A 321 -14.89 20.51 13.72
CA ASN A 321 -15.83 19.66 13.00
C ASN A 321 -17.01 20.51 12.48
N PRO A 322 -17.15 20.70 11.15
CA PRO A 322 -18.19 21.55 10.58
C PRO A 322 -19.55 20.85 10.48
N ILE A 323 -19.61 19.56 10.79
CA ILE A 323 -20.82 18.73 10.75
C ILE A 323 -21.12 18.27 12.17
N ASP A 324 -22.20 18.76 12.74
CA ASP A 324 -22.74 18.29 14.02
C ASP A 324 -23.82 17.23 13.76
N LEU A 325 -23.54 15.98 14.09
CA LEU A 325 -24.49 14.87 13.94
C LEU A 325 -25.46 14.76 15.12
N ALA A 326 -25.22 15.50 16.20
CA ALA A 326 -26.11 15.50 17.38
C ALA A 326 -27.31 16.45 17.24
N ALA A 327 -27.32 17.28 16.20
CA ALA A 327 -28.39 18.25 15.94
C ALA A 327 -29.56 17.67 15.10
#